data_d959a8777b7b1315a1ff17e4f527a2ee
#
_entry.id   d959a8777b7b1315a1ff17e4f527a2ee
#
_cell.length_a   1.000
_cell.length_b   1.000
_cell.length_c   1.000
_cell.angle_alpha   90.00
_cell.angle_beta   90.00
_cell.angle_gamma   90.00
#
_symmetry.space_group_name_H-M   'P 1'
#
loop_
_entity.id
_entity.type
_entity.pdbx_description
1 polymer ?
#
loop_
_entity_poly.entity_id
_entity_poly.type
_entity_poly.pdbx_seq_one_letter_code
_entity_poly.pdbx_strand_id
1 'polypeptide(L)'
;CSSDLAAVTGASCILIAVKPQVLAVVGRDLRGRLALGQVVLSIAAGIEIDTIRDALGHDEVVRAMPNTPAQVGQGVTAWCATDAVSQASRGEVRDLLRAVGTEFEVDAERYLDMVTAVSGSGPAWAMLVIEAMTDAGVNLGLRRDWAYELVLQTFAGSVALARETGRHPADLRNSVTTPGGTTAAGLAAMERAGARASLADGIEAAYRRAVDLGAAARAASGNV
;
A
#
# COMPACT_ATOMS: atom_id res chain seq x y z
N CYS A 1 -24.65 -10.19 -8.54
CA CYS A 1 -25.66 -10.60 -7.55
C CYS A 1 -26.73 -9.51 -7.39
N SER A 2 -28.01 -9.83 -7.38
CA SER A 2 -29.09 -8.82 -7.23
C SER A 2 -29.05 -8.08 -5.88
N SER A 3 -28.43 -8.66 -4.87
CA SER A 3 -28.21 -8.04 -3.55
C SER A 3 -27.20 -6.89 -3.59
N ASP A 4 -26.20 -6.94 -4.47
CA ASP A 4 -25.14 -5.95 -4.53
C ASP A 4 -25.61 -4.64 -5.15
N LEU A 5 -26.57 -4.72 -6.08
CA LEU A 5 -27.17 -3.54 -6.72
C LEU A 5 -28.07 -2.73 -5.78
N ALA A 6 -28.70 -3.39 -4.81
CA ALA A 6 -29.48 -2.70 -3.80
C ALA A 6 -28.58 -1.90 -2.82
N ALA A 7 -27.35 -2.36 -2.60
CA ALA A 7 -26.40 -1.73 -1.70
C ALA A 7 -25.89 -0.35 -2.19
N VAL A 8 -25.90 -0.10 -3.50
CA VAL A 8 -25.45 1.20 -4.04
C VAL A 8 -26.52 2.29 -3.97
N THR A 9 -27.80 1.89 -3.80
CA THR A 9 -28.90 2.84 -3.71
C THR A 9 -28.83 3.65 -2.42
N GLY A 10 -28.64 4.97 -2.52
CA GLY A 10 -28.58 5.88 -1.38
C GLY A 10 -27.24 5.90 -0.63
N ALA A 11 -26.23 5.12 -1.06
CA ALA A 11 -24.88 5.23 -0.52
C ALA A 11 -24.20 6.52 -1.04
N SER A 12 -23.47 7.25 -0.19
CA SER A 12 -22.66 8.41 -0.61
C SER A 12 -21.32 7.93 -1.24
N CYS A 13 -20.78 6.82 -0.75
CA CYS A 13 -19.53 6.24 -1.22
C CYS A 13 -19.71 4.75 -1.55
N ILE A 14 -19.22 4.34 -2.72
CA ILE A 14 -19.23 2.95 -3.20
C ILE A 14 -17.79 2.43 -3.21
N LEU A 15 -17.47 1.51 -2.30
CA LEU A 15 -16.16 0.88 -2.23
C LEU A 15 -16.06 -0.30 -3.20
N ILE A 16 -15.18 -0.19 -4.20
CA ILE A 16 -14.80 -1.27 -5.11
C ILE A 16 -13.56 -1.98 -4.55
N ALA A 17 -13.78 -3.12 -3.89
CA ALA A 17 -12.75 -3.96 -3.30
C ALA A 17 -12.65 -5.35 -3.99
N VAL A 18 -13.07 -5.43 -5.24
CA VAL A 18 -13.01 -6.67 -6.02
C VAL A 18 -11.65 -6.87 -6.67
N LYS A 19 -11.33 -8.11 -7.04
CA LYS A 19 -10.12 -8.38 -7.83
C LYS A 19 -10.20 -7.66 -9.19
N PRO A 20 -9.07 -7.18 -9.74
CA PRO A 20 -9.03 -6.45 -11.02
C PRO A 20 -9.80 -7.13 -12.15
N GLN A 21 -9.71 -8.47 -12.25
CA GLN A 21 -10.35 -9.28 -13.29
C GLN A 21 -11.89 -9.25 -13.23
N VAL A 22 -12.46 -8.86 -12.09
CA VAL A 22 -13.93 -8.84 -11.88
C VAL A 22 -14.50 -7.45 -12.18
N LEU A 23 -13.67 -6.42 -12.28
CA LEU A 23 -14.12 -5.02 -12.45
C LEU A 23 -15.03 -4.85 -13.68
N ALA A 24 -14.70 -5.46 -14.80
CA ALA A 24 -15.53 -5.36 -16.03
C ALA A 24 -16.95 -5.91 -15.85
N VAL A 25 -17.11 -6.95 -15.02
CA VAL A 25 -18.43 -7.51 -14.69
C VAL A 25 -19.19 -6.56 -13.79
N VAL A 26 -18.56 -6.12 -12.69
CA VAL A 26 -19.14 -5.16 -11.73
C VAL A 26 -19.48 -3.85 -12.44
N GLY A 27 -18.60 -3.39 -13.33
CA GLY A 27 -18.80 -2.17 -14.11
C GLY A 27 -20.06 -2.23 -14.95
N ARG A 28 -20.29 -3.32 -15.67
CA ARG A 28 -21.52 -3.50 -16.47
C ARG A 28 -22.78 -3.50 -15.61
N ASP A 29 -22.72 -4.13 -14.44
CA ASP A 29 -23.87 -4.20 -13.53
C ASP A 29 -24.19 -2.83 -12.89
N LEU A 30 -23.19 -1.98 -12.65
CA LEU A 30 -23.33 -0.66 -12.03
C LEU A 30 -23.54 0.48 -13.03
N ARG A 31 -23.20 0.29 -14.31
CA ARG A 31 -23.32 1.33 -15.35
C ARG A 31 -24.74 1.88 -15.44
N GLY A 32 -24.85 3.21 -15.31
CA GLY A 32 -26.12 3.93 -15.35
C GLY A 32 -26.98 3.79 -14.09
N ARG A 33 -26.43 3.22 -13.01
CA ARG A 33 -27.12 3.05 -11.71
C ARG A 33 -26.56 3.94 -10.62
N LEU A 34 -25.39 4.54 -10.86
CA LEU A 34 -24.77 5.47 -9.94
C LEU A 34 -25.39 6.87 -10.13
N ALA A 35 -25.76 7.51 -9.03
CA ALA A 35 -26.28 8.86 -9.04
C ALA A 35 -25.15 9.89 -8.99
N LEU A 36 -25.43 11.11 -9.44
CA LEU A 36 -24.54 12.25 -9.24
C LEU A 36 -24.35 12.48 -7.74
N GLY A 37 -23.12 12.77 -7.34
CA GLY A 37 -22.73 12.96 -5.94
C GLY A 37 -22.36 11.66 -5.20
N GLN A 38 -22.52 10.50 -5.82
CA GLN A 38 -21.97 9.25 -5.28
C GLN A 38 -20.53 9.11 -5.70
N VAL A 39 -19.60 8.99 -4.75
CA VAL A 39 -18.19 8.76 -5.05
C VAL A 39 -17.87 7.28 -5.13
N VAL A 40 -17.13 6.87 -6.16
CA VAL A 40 -16.58 5.51 -6.27
C VAL A 40 -15.17 5.51 -5.75
N LEU A 41 -14.93 4.76 -4.67
CA LEU A 41 -13.60 4.53 -4.09
C LEU A 41 -13.11 3.14 -4.51
N SER A 42 -12.12 3.07 -5.37
CA SER A 42 -11.52 1.79 -5.80
C SER A 42 -10.19 1.54 -5.11
N ILE A 43 -10.04 0.33 -4.55
CA ILE A 43 -8.78 -0.19 -4.02
C ILE A 43 -8.20 -1.32 -4.88
N ALA A 44 -8.69 -1.47 -6.11
CA ALA A 44 -8.24 -2.49 -7.05
C ALA A 44 -6.83 -2.16 -7.56
N ALA A 45 -5.84 -2.99 -7.21
CA ALA A 45 -4.46 -2.79 -7.62
C ALA A 45 -4.27 -2.84 -9.14
N GLY A 46 -3.49 -1.90 -9.69
CA GLY A 46 -3.17 -1.86 -11.12
C GLY A 46 -4.32 -1.43 -12.03
N ILE A 47 -5.46 -0.99 -11.51
CA ILE A 47 -6.56 -0.46 -12.31
C ILE A 47 -6.57 1.06 -12.24
N GLU A 48 -6.41 1.68 -13.39
CA GLU A 48 -6.37 3.15 -13.50
C GLU A 48 -7.77 3.78 -13.44
N ILE A 49 -7.81 5.04 -13.05
CA ILE A 49 -9.04 5.83 -12.91
C ILE A 49 -9.85 5.83 -14.20
N ASP A 50 -9.22 6.03 -15.36
CA ASP A 50 -9.92 6.04 -16.64
C ASP A 50 -10.57 4.69 -16.95
N THR A 51 -9.90 3.59 -16.65
CA THR A 51 -10.48 2.24 -16.77
C THR A 51 -11.71 2.07 -15.87
N ILE A 52 -11.68 2.61 -14.66
CA ILE A 52 -12.83 2.56 -13.73
C ILE A 52 -13.97 3.43 -14.25
N ARG A 53 -13.67 4.65 -14.68
CA ARG A 53 -14.65 5.58 -15.26
C ARG A 53 -15.34 4.97 -16.46
N ASP A 54 -14.55 4.41 -17.38
CA ASP A 54 -15.10 3.79 -18.60
C ASP A 54 -15.97 2.57 -18.28
N ALA A 55 -15.54 1.72 -17.34
CA ALA A 55 -16.33 0.56 -16.94
C ALA A 55 -17.67 0.95 -16.31
N LEU A 56 -17.68 1.95 -15.44
CA LEU A 56 -18.85 2.37 -14.66
C LEU A 56 -19.73 3.40 -15.39
N GLY A 57 -19.17 4.17 -16.32
CA GLY A 57 -19.83 5.34 -16.90
C GLY A 57 -20.08 6.41 -15.85
N HIS A 58 -19.12 6.64 -14.95
CA HIS A 58 -19.23 7.53 -13.80
C HIS A 58 -17.94 8.34 -13.59
N ASP A 59 -18.06 9.64 -13.35
CA ASP A 59 -16.90 10.54 -13.30
C ASP A 59 -16.33 10.77 -11.91
N GLU A 60 -17.12 10.60 -10.85
CA GLU A 60 -16.68 10.82 -9.47
C GLU A 60 -15.93 9.62 -8.92
N VAL A 61 -14.66 9.47 -9.31
CA VAL A 61 -13.82 8.31 -9.00
C VAL A 61 -12.61 8.69 -8.17
N VAL A 62 -12.37 7.91 -7.13
CA VAL A 62 -11.16 7.91 -6.31
C VAL A 62 -10.47 6.56 -6.47
N ARG A 63 -9.19 6.58 -6.79
CA ARG A 63 -8.32 5.40 -6.75
C ARG A 63 -7.45 5.48 -5.50
N ALA A 64 -7.43 4.41 -4.72
CA ALA A 64 -6.64 4.31 -3.50
C ALA A 64 -5.81 3.03 -3.49
N MET A 65 -4.64 3.09 -2.90
CA MET A 65 -3.73 1.97 -2.71
C MET A 65 -3.42 1.79 -1.24
N PRO A 66 -4.21 0.99 -0.50
CA PRO A 66 -3.94 0.60 0.87
C PRO A 66 -2.87 -0.49 0.95
N ASN A 67 -2.47 -0.81 2.17
CA ASN A 67 -1.63 -1.98 2.45
C ASN A 67 -2.22 -2.86 3.57
N THR A 68 -1.69 -4.08 3.73
CA THR A 68 -2.26 -5.09 4.64
C THR A 68 -2.29 -4.71 6.12
N PRO A 69 -1.40 -3.88 6.70
CA PRO A 69 -1.53 -3.43 8.08
C PRO A 69 -2.81 -2.64 8.38
N ALA A 70 -3.58 -2.24 7.37
CA ALA A 70 -4.93 -1.69 7.53
C ALA A 70 -5.86 -2.62 8.33
N GLN A 71 -5.63 -3.94 8.30
CA GLN A 71 -6.41 -4.93 9.06
C GLN A 71 -6.31 -4.75 10.59
N VAL A 72 -5.27 -4.07 11.05
CA VAL A 72 -5.05 -3.76 12.47
C VAL A 72 -5.03 -2.26 12.73
N GLY A 73 -5.59 -1.44 11.82
CA GLY A 73 -5.65 0.01 11.96
C GLY A 73 -4.29 0.72 11.82
N GLN A 74 -3.27 0.03 11.30
CA GLN A 74 -1.91 0.55 11.11
C GLN A 74 -1.51 0.61 9.63
N GLY A 75 -2.51 0.71 8.76
CA GLY A 75 -2.30 0.84 7.33
C GLY A 75 -1.73 2.18 6.92
N VAL A 76 -1.26 2.24 5.67
CA VAL A 76 -1.05 3.49 4.95
C VAL A 76 -1.72 3.37 3.59
N THR A 77 -2.46 4.40 3.22
CA THR A 77 -3.18 4.45 1.95
C THR A 77 -2.81 5.74 1.21
N ALA A 78 -2.25 5.62 0.02
CA ALA A 78 -2.19 6.74 -0.90
C ALA A 78 -3.40 6.72 -1.83
N TRP A 79 -3.90 7.88 -2.20
CA TRP A 79 -5.07 8.00 -3.06
C TRP A 79 -5.02 9.25 -3.93
N CYS A 80 -5.72 9.21 -5.06
CA CYS A 80 -6.00 10.37 -5.89
C CYS A 80 -7.44 10.30 -6.40
N ALA A 81 -7.95 11.44 -6.83
CA ALA A 81 -9.33 11.58 -7.26
C ALA A 81 -9.42 12.36 -8.56
N THR A 82 -10.49 12.13 -9.33
CA THR A 82 -10.84 12.98 -10.48
C THR A 82 -11.25 14.36 -10.02
N ASP A 83 -11.20 15.32 -10.94
CA ASP A 83 -11.67 16.70 -10.68
C ASP A 83 -13.17 16.76 -10.40
N ALA A 84 -13.94 15.77 -10.85
CA ALA A 84 -15.38 15.66 -10.61
C ALA A 84 -15.72 15.40 -9.12
N VAL A 85 -14.79 14.81 -8.36
CA VAL A 85 -15.01 14.51 -6.92
C VAL A 85 -15.00 15.80 -6.12
N SER A 86 -16.13 16.09 -5.47
CA SER A 86 -16.30 17.29 -4.65
C SER A 86 -15.38 17.30 -3.43
N GLN A 87 -15.11 18.50 -2.86
CA GLN A 87 -14.33 18.61 -1.61
C GLN A 87 -15.01 17.91 -0.44
N ALA A 88 -16.34 17.88 -0.39
CA ALA A 88 -17.09 17.15 0.62
C ALA A 88 -16.86 15.63 0.50
N SER A 89 -16.99 15.08 -0.72
CA SER A 89 -16.72 13.65 -1.00
C SER A 89 -15.27 13.27 -0.74
N ARG A 90 -14.30 14.16 -1.06
CA ARG A 90 -12.88 13.97 -0.69
C ARG A 90 -12.71 13.89 0.84
N GLY A 91 -13.45 14.69 1.59
CA GLY A 91 -13.48 14.64 3.06
C GLY A 91 -13.98 13.31 3.59
N GLU A 92 -15.11 12.82 3.07
CA GLU A 92 -15.67 11.50 3.44
C GLU A 92 -14.69 10.34 3.12
N VAL A 93 -14.09 10.35 1.93
CA VAL A 93 -13.08 9.34 1.54
C VAL A 93 -11.89 9.39 2.50
N ARG A 94 -11.40 10.58 2.83
CA ARG A 94 -10.29 10.75 3.77
C ARG A 94 -10.61 10.16 5.14
N ASP A 95 -11.79 10.42 5.66
CA ASP A 95 -12.22 9.90 6.96
C ASP A 95 -12.36 8.37 6.95
N LEU A 96 -12.89 7.80 5.85
CA LEU A 96 -12.93 6.35 5.66
C LEU A 96 -11.54 5.73 5.66
N LEU A 97 -10.59 6.33 4.95
CA LEU A 97 -9.22 5.83 4.85
C LEU A 97 -8.46 5.98 6.19
N ARG A 98 -8.71 7.05 6.94
CA ARG A 98 -8.15 7.28 8.28
C ARG A 98 -8.62 6.26 9.31
N ALA A 99 -9.79 5.69 9.14
CA ALA A 99 -10.29 4.65 10.04
C ALA A 99 -9.42 3.38 10.05
N VAL A 100 -8.61 3.17 9.02
CA VAL A 100 -7.73 1.99 8.88
C VAL A 100 -6.24 2.32 8.90
N GLY A 101 -5.88 3.60 9.13
CA GLY A 101 -4.48 4.04 9.26
C GLY A 101 -4.22 5.45 8.76
N THR A 102 -3.02 5.69 8.26
CA THR A 102 -2.61 6.99 7.68
C THR A 102 -3.00 7.07 6.21
N GLU A 103 -3.41 8.25 5.74
CA GLU A 103 -3.71 8.47 4.32
C GLU A 103 -2.88 9.62 3.74
N PHE A 104 -2.68 9.59 2.42
CA PHE A 104 -2.02 10.65 1.63
C PHE A 104 -2.76 10.84 0.32
N GLU A 105 -3.27 12.04 0.08
CA GLU A 105 -3.73 12.44 -1.25
C GLU A 105 -2.51 12.80 -2.10
N VAL A 106 -2.36 12.16 -3.27
CA VAL A 106 -1.25 12.41 -4.18
C VAL A 106 -1.72 13.20 -5.40
N ASP A 107 -0.84 14.05 -5.93
CA ASP A 107 -1.17 15.00 -7.00
C ASP A 107 -1.38 14.34 -8.37
N ALA A 108 -0.93 13.10 -8.55
CA ALA A 108 -1.07 12.40 -9.82
C ALA A 108 -1.13 10.88 -9.62
N GLU A 109 -1.96 10.23 -10.43
CA GLU A 109 -2.22 8.80 -10.36
C GLU A 109 -0.95 7.93 -10.51
N ARG A 110 0.03 8.36 -11.29
CA ARG A 110 1.31 7.65 -11.48
C ARG A 110 2.04 7.35 -10.17
N TYR A 111 1.82 8.14 -9.12
CA TYR A 111 2.43 7.91 -7.80
C TYR A 111 1.87 6.65 -7.12
N LEU A 112 0.65 6.21 -7.45
CA LEU A 112 0.07 5.02 -6.85
C LEU A 112 0.80 3.74 -7.25
N ASP A 113 1.42 3.69 -8.42
CA ASP A 113 2.23 2.54 -8.82
C ASP A 113 3.57 2.51 -8.05
N MET A 114 4.16 3.68 -7.77
CA MET A 114 5.33 3.80 -6.88
C MET A 114 4.97 3.42 -5.44
N VAL A 115 3.81 3.88 -4.95
CA VAL A 115 3.28 3.51 -3.64
C VAL A 115 2.99 2.00 -3.56
N THR A 116 2.50 1.40 -4.63
CA THR A 116 2.31 -0.06 -4.70
C THR A 116 3.60 -0.81 -4.43
N ALA A 117 4.71 -0.38 -5.02
CA ALA A 117 6.01 -0.99 -4.82
C ALA A 117 6.57 -0.77 -3.41
N VAL A 118 6.48 0.46 -2.88
CA VAL A 118 7.08 0.83 -1.59
C VAL A 118 6.22 0.36 -0.42
N SER A 119 4.92 0.63 -0.46
CA SER A 119 3.99 0.46 0.67
C SER A 119 3.01 -0.69 0.46
N GLY A 120 2.48 -0.89 -0.74
CA GLY A 120 1.58 -2.02 -1.04
C GLY A 120 2.29 -3.36 -0.87
N SER A 121 3.49 -3.50 -1.45
CA SER A 121 4.37 -4.66 -1.29
C SER A 121 5.24 -4.59 -0.02
N GLY A 122 5.36 -3.42 0.58
CA GLY A 122 6.21 -3.13 1.74
C GLY A 122 6.08 -4.09 2.92
N PRO A 123 4.87 -4.53 3.30
CA PRO A 123 4.71 -5.53 4.35
C PRO A 123 5.46 -6.83 4.07
N ALA A 124 5.55 -7.27 2.80
CA ALA A 124 6.31 -8.47 2.44
C ALA A 124 7.82 -8.26 2.65
N TRP A 125 8.34 -7.08 2.31
CA TRP A 125 9.74 -6.73 2.56
C TRP A 125 10.07 -6.71 4.05
N ALA A 126 9.19 -6.11 4.85
CA ALA A 126 9.33 -6.07 6.30
C ALA A 126 9.33 -7.48 6.90
N MET A 127 8.38 -8.34 6.49
CA MET A 127 8.28 -9.70 7.00
C MET A 127 9.47 -10.55 6.58
N LEU A 128 10.01 -10.39 5.37
CA LEU A 128 11.24 -11.07 4.93
C LEU A 128 12.42 -10.73 5.86
N VAL A 129 12.58 -9.45 6.22
CA VAL A 129 13.68 -9.04 7.11
C VAL A 129 13.47 -9.55 8.54
N ILE A 130 12.22 -9.50 9.05
CA ILE A 130 11.86 -10.05 10.37
C ILE A 130 12.14 -11.54 10.43
N GLU A 131 11.75 -12.31 9.42
CA GLU A 131 12.00 -13.73 9.30
C GLU A 131 13.50 -14.03 9.29
N ALA A 132 14.26 -13.35 8.42
CA ALA A 132 15.72 -13.56 8.30
C ALA A 132 16.46 -13.24 9.61
N MET A 133 16.08 -12.17 10.31
CA MET A 133 16.67 -11.82 11.61
C MET A 133 16.30 -12.83 12.69
N THR A 134 15.08 -13.34 12.69
CA THR A 134 14.62 -14.40 13.61
C THR A 134 15.43 -15.67 13.41
N ASP A 135 15.58 -16.11 12.16
CA ASP A 135 16.34 -17.33 11.83
C ASP A 135 17.83 -17.16 12.16
N ALA A 136 18.41 -16.00 11.92
CA ALA A 136 19.77 -15.71 12.34
C ALA A 136 19.93 -15.80 13.86
N GLY A 137 18.98 -15.29 14.64
CA GLY A 137 18.96 -15.41 16.10
C GLY A 137 18.91 -16.86 16.56
N VAL A 138 18.09 -17.69 15.90
CA VAL A 138 18.01 -19.13 16.19
C VAL A 138 19.32 -19.84 15.86
N ASN A 139 19.96 -19.49 14.74
CA ASN A 139 21.26 -20.04 14.35
C ASN A 139 22.38 -19.67 15.35
N LEU A 140 22.26 -18.58 16.08
CA LEU A 140 23.15 -18.18 17.18
C LEU A 140 22.86 -18.91 18.49
N GLY A 141 21.76 -19.70 18.57
CA GLY A 141 21.39 -20.49 19.74
C GLY A 141 20.23 -19.92 20.56
N LEU A 142 19.56 -18.87 20.12
CA LEU A 142 18.34 -18.40 20.78
C LEU A 142 17.18 -19.36 20.54
N ARG A 143 16.29 -19.49 21.50
CA ARG A 143 15.01 -20.15 21.29
C ARG A 143 14.20 -19.33 20.27
N ARG A 144 13.46 -20.03 19.39
CA ARG A 144 12.71 -19.39 18.29
C ARG A 144 11.66 -18.37 18.80
N ASP A 145 10.96 -18.69 19.87
CA ASP A 145 9.98 -17.80 20.47
C ASP A 145 10.62 -16.51 20.99
N TRP A 146 11.79 -16.60 21.61
CA TRP A 146 12.53 -15.42 22.06
C TRP A 146 13.09 -14.61 20.88
N ALA A 147 13.69 -15.27 19.91
CA ALA A 147 14.24 -14.59 18.73
C ALA A 147 13.15 -13.81 18.00
N TYR A 148 11.97 -14.40 17.79
CA TYR A 148 10.85 -13.78 17.14
C TYR A 148 10.34 -12.54 17.89
N GLU A 149 10.10 -12.66 19.20
CA GLU A 149 9.61 -11.54 20.03
C GLU A 149 10.62 -10.39 20.09
N LEU A 150 11.91 -10.71 20.26
CA LEU A 150 12.99 -9.71 20.25
C LEU A 150 13.02 -8.93 18.93
N VAL A 151 12.88 -9.59 17.80
CA VAL A 151 12.90 -8.96 16.49
C VAL A 151 11.66 -8.09 16.29
N LEU A 152 10.46 -8.60 16.59
CA LEU A 152 9.22 -7.83 16.47
C LEU A 152 9.28 -6.54 17.30
N GLN A 153 9.66 -6.65 18.57
CA GLN A 153 9.74 -5.50 19.45
C GLN A 153 10.83 -4.51 19.01
N THR A 154 11.93 -5.00 18.46
CA THR A 154 12.98 -4.14 17.90
C THR A 154 12.47 -3.32 16.73
N PHE A 155 11.73 -3.93 15.80
CA PHE A 155 11.13 -3.19 14.68
C PHE A 155 10.09 -2.19 15.16
N ALA A 156 9.16 -2.61 16.00
CA ALA A 156 8.11 -1.74 16.52
C ALA A 156 8.69 -0.52 17.25
N GLY A 157 9.66 -0.75 18.14
CA GLY A 157 10.32 0.31 18.89
C GLY A 157 11.16 1.25 18.02
N SER A 158 11.86 0.71 17.01
CA SER A 158 12.65 1.53 16.08
C SER A 158 11.78 2.44 15.23
N VAL A 159 10.63 1.94 14.74
CA VAL A 159 9.66 2.74 13.98
C VAL A 159 9.03 3.80 14.88
N ALA A 160 8.63 3.45 16.10
CA ALA A 160 8.08 4.40 17.07
C ALA A 160 9.08 5.53 17.36
N LEU A 161 10.34 5.17 17.64
CA LEU A 161 11.41 6.15 17.90
C LEU A 161 11.62 7.09 16.71
N ALA A 162 11.63 6.58 15.49
CA ALA A 162 11.79 7.40 14.29
C ALA A 162 10.62 8.38 14.11
N ARG A 163 9.39 7.94 14.35
CA ARG A 163 8.19 8.79 14.26
C ARG A 163 8.17 9.87 15.34
N GLU A 164 8.46 9.51 16.58
CA GLU A 164 8.43 10.42 17.71
C GLU A 164 9.51 11.51 17.62
N THR A 165 10.71 11.12 17.19
CA THR A 165 11.85 12.06 17.13
C THR A 165 11.92 12.85 15.81
N GLY A 166 11.30 12.38 14.74
CA GLY A 166 11.43 12.95 13.40
C GLY A 166 12.86 12.92 12.83
N ARG A 167 13.80 12.23 13.49
CA ARG A 167 15.20 12.17 13.08
C ARG A 167 15.36 11.29 11.83
N HIS A 168 16.34 11.67 11.01
CA HIS A 168 16.67 10.88 9.83
C HIS A 168 17.13 9.45 10.22
N PRO A 169 16.71 8.38 9.52
CA PRO A 169 17.08 7.00 9.84
C PRO A 169 18.58 6.76 9.94
N ALA A 170 19.40 7.48 9.16
CA ALA A 170 20.86 7.39 9.25
C ALA A 170 21.39 7.89 10.60
N ASP A 171 20.80 8.95 11.16
CA ASP A 171 21.22 9.49 12.46
C ASP A 171 20.84 8.54 13.59
N LEU A 172 19.67 7.95 13.53
CA LEU A 172 19.23 6.94 14.50
C LEU A 172 20.12 5.70 14.43
N ARG A 173 20.43 5.20 13.22
CA ARG A 173 21.39 4.10 13.02
C ARG A 173 22.76 4.43 13.59
N ASN A 174 23.28 5.62 13.31
CA ASN A 174 24.59 6.05 13.80
C ASN A 174 24.63 6.20 15.33
N SER A 175 23.53 6.60 15.98
CA SER A 175 23.46 6.71 17.44
C SER A 175 23.65 5.38 18.20
N VAL A 176 23.40 4.24 17.52
CA VAL A 176 23.60 2.89 18.06
C VAL A 176 24.84 2.19 17.50
N THR A 177 25.66 2.94 16.72
CA THR A 177 26.85 2.39 16.04
C THR A 177 28.11 2.99 16.67
N THR A 178 28.74 2.23 17.56
CA THR A 178 30.01 2.63 18.19
C THR A 178 31.21 2.11 17.41
N PRO A 179 32.34 2.83 17.37
CA PRO A 179 33.57 2.34 16.75
C PRO A 179 34.03 1.00 17.32
N GLY A 180 34.25 0.01 16.44
CA GLY A 180 34.63 -1.35 16.86
C GLY A 180 33.53 -2.17 17.53
N GLY A 181 32.30 -1.63 17.65
CA GLY A 181 31.17 -2.32 18.27
C GLY A 181 30.50 -3.36 17.35
N THR A 182 29.61 -4.16 17.96
CA THR A 182 28.86 -5.23 17.27
C THR A 182 28.02 -4.69 16.13
N THR A 183 27.37 -3.53 16.32
CA THR A 183 26.58 -2.87 15.29
C THR A 183 27.42 -2.45 14.09
N ALA A 184 28.61 -1.89 14.32
CA ALA A 184 29.53 -1.51 13.25
C ALA A 184 29.97 -2.72 12.41
N ALA A 185 30.34 -3.82 13.08
CA ALA A 185 30.74 -5.06 12.42
C ALA A 185 29.58 -5.67 11.61
N GLY A 186 28.39 -5.72 12.17
CA GLY A 186 27.19 -6.22 11.51
C GLY A 186 26.80 -5.40 10.29
N LEU A 187 26.76 -4.07 10.42
CA LEU A 187 26.48 -3.16 9.29
C LEU A 187 27.48 -3.32 8.16
N ALA A 188 28.79 -3.42 8.49
CA ALA A 188 29.83 -3.62 7.48
C ALA A 188 29.65 -4.95 6.72
N ALA A 189 29.20 -6.01 7.39
CA ALA A 189 28.90 -7.29 6.75
C ALA A 189 27.67 -7.18 5.82
N MET A 190 26.59 -6.56 6.27
CA MET A 190 25.36 -6.34 5.48
C MET A 190 25.61 -5.46 4.25
N GLU A 191 26.39 -4.37 4.39
CA GLU A 191 26.76 -3.52 3.26
C GLU A 191 27.60 -4.27 2.23
N ARG A 192 28.58 -5.08 2.65
CA ARG A 192 29.35 -5.93 1.73
C ARG A 192 28.50 -6.98 0.99
N ALA A 193 27.45 -7.46 1.67
CA ALA A 193 26.48 -8.39 1.08
C ALA A 193 25.45 -7.72 0.17
N GLY A 194 25.48 -6.38 0.02
CA GLY A 194 24.60 -5.66 -0.88
C GLY A 194 23.17 -5.48 -0.37
N ALA A 195 22.95 -5.45 0.94
CA ALA A 195 21.60 -5.37 1.52
C ALA A 195 20.78 -4.19 0.98
N ARG A 196 21.38 -3.01 0.80
CA ARG A 196 20.69 -1.86 0.23
C ARG A 196 20.33 -2.06 -1.23
N ALA A 197 21.26 -2.60 -2.02
CA ALA A 197 21.01 -2.87 -3.44
C ALA A 197 19.86 -3.86 -3.61
N SER A 198 19.85 -4.94 -2.85
CA SER A 198 18.76 -5.94 -2.90
C SER A 198 17.39 -5.36 -2.59
N LEU A 199 17.29 -4.45 -1.61
CA LEU A 199 16.03 -3.77 -1.31
C LEU A 199 15.61 -2.82 -2.44
N ALA A 200 16.56 -2.06 -2.98
CA ALA A 200 16.29 -1.14 -4.09
C ALA A 200 15.83 -1.89 -5.35
N ASP A 201 16.54 -2.96 -5.71
CA ASP A 201 16.22 -3.80 -6.87
C ASP A 201 14.84 -4.46 -6.73
N GLY A 202 14.50 -4.94 -5.51
CA GLY A 202 13.19 -5.52 -5.22
C GLY A 202 12.05 -4.52 -5.38
N ILE A 203 12.24 -3.30 -4.88
CA ILE A 203 11.24 -2.22 -5.00
C ILE A 203 11.10 -1.80 -6.47
N GLU A 204 12.21 -1.66 -7.21
CA GLU A 204 12.17 -1.32 -8.64
C GLU A 204 11.47 -2.40 -9.46
N ALA A 205 11.76 -3.67 -9.21
CA ALA A 205 11.08 -4.78 -9.88
C ALA A 205 9.57 -4.79 -9.61
N ALA A 206 9.16 -4.51 -8.36
CA ALA A 206 7.75 -4.38 -7.99
C ALA A 206 7.08 -3.20 -8.70
N TYR A 207 7.76 -2.06 -8.80
CA TYR A 207 7.26 -0.89 -9.53
C TYR A 207 7.03 -1.20 -11.02
N ARG A 208 8.04 -1.77 -11.70
CA ARG A 208 7.92 -2.18 -13.11
C ARG A 208 6.72 -3.11 -13.30
N ARG A 209 6.56 -4.08 -12.39
CA ARG A 209 5.44 -5.02 -12.46
C ARG A 209 4.09 -4.35 -12.24
N ALA A 210 3.99 -3.34 -11.36
CA ALA A 210 2.76 -2.56 -11.17
C ALA A 210 2.37 -1.81 -12.45
N VAL A 211 3.31 -1.17 -13.12
CA VAL A 211 3.10 -0.49 -14.42
C VAL A 211 2.64 -1.47 -15.50
N ASP A 212 3.29 -2.64 -15.61
CA ASP A 212 2.92 -3.69 -16.58
C ASP A 212 1.48 -4.20 -16.36
N LEU A 213 1.08 -4.38 -15.10
CA LEU A 213 -0.28 -4.80 -14.75
C LEU A 213 -1.32 -3.75 -15.14
N GLY A 214 -1.03 -2.46 -14.92
CA GLY A 214 -1.87 -1.35 -15.38
C GLY A 214 -2.03 -1.33 -16.90
N ALA A 215 -0.93 -1.48 -17.64
CA ALA A 215 -0.96 -1.53 -19.10
C ALA A 215 -1.77 -2.73 -19.62
N ALA A 216 -1.61 -3.90 -19.01
CA ALA A 216 -2.37 -5.09 -19.38
C ALA A 216 -3.89 -4.94 -19.11
N ALA A 217 -4.25 -4.28 -17.99
CA ALA A 217 -5.64 -4.01 -17.66
C ALA A 217 -6.29 -3.06 -18.68
N ARG A 218 -5.61 -2.00 -19.10
CA ARG A 218 -6.09 -1.09 -20.18
C ARG A 218 -6.31 -1.84 -21.48
N ALA A 219 -5.35 -2.65 -21.91
CA ALA A 219 -5.46 -3.42 -23.15
C ALA A 219 -6.66 -4.38 -23.13
N ALA A 220 -6.96 -4.98 -21.98
CA ALA A 220 -8.12 -5.86 -21.81
C ALA A 220 -9.46 -5.10 -21.84
N SER A 221 -9.49 -3.84 -21.37
CA SER A 221 -10.70 -3.00 -21.36
C SER A 221 -11.02 -2.40 -22.73
N GLY A 222 -10.00 -2.15 -23.58
CA GLY A 222 -10.19 -1.59 -24.92
C GLY A 222 -10.70 -2.57 -25.98
N ASN A 223 -10.83 -3.85 -25.66
CA ASN A 223 -11.32 -4.90 -26.56
C ASN A 223 -12.78 -5.31 -26.29
N VAL A 224 -13.52 -4.55 -25.54
CA VAL A 224 -14.96 -4.72 -25.23
C VAL A 224 -15.73 -3.51 -25.73
#